data_f7ce23322065b46139c059b2473ce055
#
_entry.id   f7ce23322065b46139c059b2473ce055
#
_cell.length_a   1.000
_cell.length_b   1.000
_cell.length_c   1.000
_cell.angle_alpha   90.00
_cell.angle_beta   90.00
_cell.angle_gamma   90.00
#
_symmetry.space_group_name_H-M   'P 1'
#
loop_
_entity.id
_entity.type
_entity.pdbx_description
1 polymer ?
#
loop_
_entity_poly.entity_id
_entity_poly.type
_entity_poly.pdbx_seq_one_letter_code
_entity_poly.pdbx_strand_id
1 'polypeptide(L)'
;LKFFSLLCLFIFHSDLKAKGIIEIIRENPNLSIFYSYINNTELEATLQQKYPWNWTIFVPNNKAFDALPKKVYDQILSDTSLRKMLILDHILIGQKSSNDLKSKITQEVTVTNKSIQLYKRESLYVKDMVVENENTSADNGVIHEINCVMFVQPSQEDDRLTKLQKDKFPITSCCMQTDNEINSWLSSVNSRF
;
A
#
# COMPACT_ATOMS: atom_id res chain seq x y z
N LEU A 1 -21.06 -38.18 -54.75
CA LEU A 1 -21.25 -36.85 -54.12
C LEU A 1 -20.76 -36.94 -52.66
N LYS A 2 -19.55 -36.39 -52.37
CA LYS A 2 -18.99 -36.34 -51.00
C LYS A 2 -19.35 -35.01 -50.38
N PHE A 3 -20.22 -35.00 -49.40
CA PHE A 3 -20.49 -33.81 -48.55
C PHE A 3 -19.33 -33.61 -47.59
N PHE A 4 -18.59 -32.52 -47.77
CA PHE A 4 -17.57 -32.04 -46.83
C PHE A 4 -18.29 -31.13 -45.81
N SER A 5 -18.55 -31.68 -44.63
CA SER A 5 -19.11 -30.90 -43.50
C SER A 5 -17.99 -30.02 -42.91
N LEU A 6 -18.04 -28.72 -43.19
CA LEU A 6 -17.15 -27.71 -42.59
C LEU A 6 -17.61 -27.42 -41.15
N LEU A 7 -16.96 -28.05 -40.18
CA LEU A 7 -17.18 -27.80 -38.77
C LEU A 7 -16.48 -26.47 -38.41
N CYS A 8 -17.22 -25.38 -38.38
CA CYS A 8 -16.73 -24.09 -37.87
C CYS A 8 -16.53 -24.18 -36.34
N LEU A 9 -15.29 -24.36 -35.90
CA LEU A 9 -14.90 -24.17 -34.51
C LEU A 9 -14.99 -22.66 -34.19
N PHE A 10 -16.06 -22.27 -33.52
CA PHE A 10 -16.11 -20.95 -32.87
C PHE A 10 -15.18 -21.00 -31.65
N ILE A 11 -13.95 -20.50 -31.84
CA ILE A 11 -13.04 -20.24 -30.72
C ILE A 11 -13.59 -18.99 -30.02
N PHE A 12 -14.30 -19.18 -28.92
CA PHE A 12 -14.61 -18.09 -27.98
C PHE A 12 -13.30 -17.63 -27.36
N HIS A 13 -12.75 -16.54 -27.92
CA HIS A 13 -11.73 -15.78 -27.21
C HIS A 13 -12.49 -15.03 -26.10
N SER A 14 -12.46 -15.60 -24.90
CA SER A 14 -12.75 -14.82 -23.71
C SER A 14 -11.59 -13.85 -23.55
N ASP A 15 -11.81 -12.58 -23.87
CA ASP A 15 -10.89 -11.50 -23.49
C ASP A 15 -10.72 -11.55 -21.97
N LEU A 16 -9.63 -12.15 -21.51
CA LEU A 16 -9.26 -12.16 -20.11
C LEU A 16 -8.81 -10.75 -19.74
N LYS A 17 -9.78 -9.90 -19.40
CA LYS A 17 -9.50 -8.54 -18.95
C LYS A 17 -8.61 -8.62 -17.71
N ALA A 18 -7.47 -7.93 -17.74
CA ALA A 18 -6.59 -7.85 -16.58
C ALA A 18 -7.36 -7.19 -15.41
N LYS A 19 -7.19 -7.75 -14.22
CA LYS A 19 -7.84 -7.25 -13.00
C LYS A 19 -7.20 -5.94 -12.55
N GLY A 20 -8.04 -5.03 -12.05
CA GLY A 20 -7.57 -3.83 -11.38
C GLY A 20 -7.05 -4.11 -9.96
N ILE A 21 -6.31 -3.15 -9.42
CA ILE A 21 -5.74 -3.24 -8.06
C ILE A 21 -6.79 -3.62 -7.03
N ILE A 22 -7.92 -2.94 -7.01
CA ILE A 22 -8.99 -3.18 -6.02
C ILE A 22 -9.59 -4.57 -6.15
N GLU A 23 -9.76 -5.06 -7.37
CA GLU A 23 -10.27 -6.40 -7.62
C GLU A 23 -9.32 -7.47 -7.07
N ILE A 24 -8.01 -7.31 -7.31
CA ILE A 24 -6.99 -8.22 -6.80
C ILE A 24 -6.98 -8.22 -5.27
N ILE A 25 -7.01 -7.03 -4.63
CA ILE A 25 -7.00 -6.91 -3.17
C ILE A 25 -8.26 -7.55 -2.57
N ARG A 26 -9.43 -7.28 -3.16
CA ARG A 26 -10.72 -7.83 -2.71
C ARG A 26 -10.78 -9.34 -2.75
N GLU A 27 -10.21 -9.94 -3.78
CA GLU A 27 -10.24 -11.39 -3.99
C GLU A 27 -9.19 -12.16 -3.18
N ASN A 28 -8.21 -11.46 -2.61
CA ASN A 28 -7.18 -12.08 -1.79
C ASN A 28 -7.62 -12.11 -0.31
N PRO A 29 -7.94 -13.29 0.26
CA PRO A 29 -8.39 -13.40 1.64
C PRO A 29 -7.34 -12.92 2.66
N ASN A 30 -6.04 -12.97 2.32
CA ASN A 30 -4.98 -12.49 3.18
C ASN A 30 -4.90 -10.96 3.28
N LEU A 31 -5.61 -10.23 2.41
CA LEU A 31 -5.64 -8.77 2.35
C LEU A 31 -6.99 -8.19 2.80
N SER A 32 -7.85 -9.03 3.39
CA SER A 32 -9.24 -8.66 3.71
C SER A 32 -9.35 -7.53 4.73
N ILE A 33 -8.43 -7.42 5.70
CA ILE A 33 -8.42 -6.32 6.68
C ILE A 33 -8.13 -4.99 5.96
N PHE A 34 -7.07 -4.95 5.13
CA PHE A 34 -6.77 -3.76 4.34
C PHE A 34 -7.94 -3.37 3.43
N TYR A 35 -8.53 -4.35 2.73
CA TYR A 35 -9.70 -4.10 1.89
C TYR A 35 -10.88 -3.53 2.69
N SER A 36 -11.14 -4.03 3.90
CA SER A 36 -12.23 -3.53 4.73
C SER A 36 -12.11 -2.03 5.08
N TYR A 37 -10.91 -1.48 5.06
CA TYR A 37 -10.66 -0.07 5.35
C TYR A 37 -10.91 0.85 4.15
N ILE A 38 -10.90 0.31 2.93
CA ILE A 38 -11.15 1.06 1.71
C ILE A 38 -12.53 0.78 1.11
N ASN A 39 -13.12 -0.36 1.43
CA ASN A 39 -14.42 -0.80 0.90
C ASN A 39 -15.52 0.23 1.16
N ASN A 40 -16.28 0.55 0.11
CA ASN A 40 -17.36 1.55 0.13
C ASN A 40 -16.90 2.98 0.49
N THR A 41 -15.65 3.33 0.19
CA THR A 41 -15.10 4.67 0.37
C THR A 41 -14.82 5.36 -0.96
N GLU A 42 -14.67 6.68 -0.93
CA GLU A 42 -14.19 7.44 -2.10
C GLU A 42 -12.81 6.97 -2.59
N LEU A 43 -11.99 6.44 -1.67
CA LEU A 43 -10.67 5.93 -2.01
C LEU A 43 -10.77 4.67 -2.87
N GLU A 44 -11.71 3.77 -2.57
CA GLU A 44 -11.98 2.61 -3.42
C GLU A 44 -12.36 3.06 -4.84
N ALA A 45 -13.31 3.98 -4.96
CA ALA A 45 -13.75 4.52 -6.25
C ALA A 45 -12.58 5.18 -7.01
N THR A 46 -11.71 5.90 -6.30
CA THR A 46 -10.51 6.52 -6.89
C THR A 46 -9.54 5.47 -7.43
N LEU A 47 -9.24 4.43 -6.67
CA LEU A 47 -8.29 3.38 -7.06
C LEU A 47 -8.84 2.44 -8.15
N GLN A 48 -10.16 2.42 -8.39
CA GLN A 48 -10.77 1.68 -9.48
C GLN A 48 -10.71 2.44 -10.82
N GLN A 49 -10.54 3.76 -10.78
CA GLN A 49 -10.49 4.56 -11.99
C GLN A 49 -9.17 4.39 -12.74
N LYS A 50 -9.23 4.53 -14.07
CA LYS A 50 -8.05 4.59 -14.92
C LYS A 50 -7.58 6.04 -15.06
N TYR A 51 -6.34 6.26 -14.67
CA TYR A 51 -5.64 7.53 -14.81
C TYR A 51 -4.56 7.42 -15.90
N PRO A 52 -3.98 8.54 -16.36
CA PRO A 52 -2.81 8.52 -17.23
C PRO A 52 -1.55 7.93 -16.57
N TRP A 53 -1.59 7.70 -15.28
CA TRP A 53 -0.54 7.09 -14.48
C TRP A 53 -1.04 5.81 -13.80
N ASN A 54 -0.13 4.95 -13.41
CA ASN A 54 -0.39 3.76 -12.63
C ASN A 54 -0.15 4.02 -11.14
N TRP A 55 -0.66 3.14 -10.29
CA TRP A 55 -0.45 3.16 -8.86
C TRP A 55 0.60 2.12 -8.43
N THR A 56 1.29 2.41 -7.34
CA THR A 56 1.99 1.39 -6.56
C THR A 56 1.36 1.35 -5.18
N ILE A 57 0.93 0.18 -4.73
CA ILE A 57 0.34 0.01 -3.41
C ILE A 57 1.13 -1.04 -2.63
N PHE A 58 1.60 -0.64 -1.45
CA PHE A 58 2.14 -1.56 -0.46
C PHE A 58 0.99 -2.01 0.43
N VAL A 59 0.57 -3.27 0.31
CA VAL A 59 -0.61 -3.78 1.01
C VAL A 59 -0.19 -4.63 2.20
N PRO A 60 -0.42 -4.16 3.45
CA PRO A 60 -0.23 -4.99 4.63
C PRO A 60 -1.20 -6.18 4.60
N ASN A 61 -0.68 -7.39 4.79
CA ASN A 61 -1.51 -8.57 4.94
C ASN A 61 -2.20 -8.61 6.31
N ASN A 62 -3.11 -9.54 6.50
CA ASN A 62 -3.86 -9.65 7.77
C ASN A 62 -2.92 -9.84 8.97
N LYS A 63 -1.84 -10.63 8.81
CA LYS A 63 -0.84 -10.84 9.88
C LYS A 63 -0.16 -9.54 10.30
N ALA A 64 0.03 -8.59 9.38
CA ALA A 64 0.58 -7.29 9.70
C ALA A 64 -0.32 -6.50 10.67
N PHE A 65 -1.63 -6.60 10.50
CA PHE A 65 -2.60 -5.97 11.40
C PHE A 65 -2.71 -6.72 12.72
N ASP A 66 -2.69 -8.06 12.69
CA ASP A 66 -2.71 -8.90 13.90
C ASP A 66 -1.49 -8.70 14.79
N ALA A 67 -0.36 -8.32 14.22
CA ALA A 67 0.88 -8.03 14.94
C ALA A 67 0.90 -6.64 15.59
N LEU A 68 -0.09 -5.78 15.29
CA LEU A 68 -0.15 -4.45 15.88
C LEU A 68 -0.46 -4.53 17.39
N PRO A 69 0.18 -3.67 18.21
CA PRO A 69 -0.23 -3.50 19.58
C PRO A 69 -1.72 -3.11 19.66
N LYS A 70 -2.45 -3.72 20.59
CA LYS A 70 -3.91 -3.53 20.71
C LYS A 70 -4.32 -2.07 20.73
N LYS A 71 -3.62 -1.22 21.48
CA LYS A 71 -3.90 0.21 21.57
C LYS A 71 -3.83 0.92 20.22
N VAL A 72 -2.84 0.55 19.38
CA VAL A 72 -2.66 1.10 18.03
C VAL A 72 -3.79 0.64 17.12
N TYR A 73 -4.11 -0.66 17.17
CA TYR A 73 -5.19 -1.24 16.38
C TYR A 73 -6.55 -0.61 16.73
N ASP A 74 -6.87 -0.48 18.01
CA ASP A 74 -8.10 0.14 18.49
C ASP A 74 -8.20 1.62 18.03
N GLN A 75 -7.09 2.36 18.04
CA GLN A 75 -7.05 3.74 17.55
C GLN A 75 -7.32 3.81 16.05
N ILE A 76 -6.73 2.93 15.25
CA ILE A 76 -6.99 2.85 13.81
C ILE A 76 -8.45 2.52 13.52
N LEU A 77 -9.06 1.63 14.31
CA LEU A 77 -10.47 1.27 14.16
C LEU A 77 -11.41 2.41 14.51
N SER A 78 -11.13 3.15 15.58
CA SER A 78 -12.00 4.19 16.09
C SER A 78 -11.93 5.51 15.30
N ASP A 79 -10.81 5.77 14.62
CA ASP A 79 -10.57 7.03 13.92
C ASP A 79 -10.52 6.83 12.39
N THR A 80 -11.60 7.24 11.73
CA THR A 80 -11.74 7.12 10.27
C THR A 80 -10.74 7.99 9.51
N SER A 81 -10.43 9.18 10.03
CA SER A 81 -9.48 10.10 9.38
C SER A 81 -8.06 9.56 9.46
N LEU A 82 -7.68 9.04 10.63
CA LEU A 82 -6.40 8.37 10.82
C LEU A 82 -6.27 7.15 9.90
N ARG A 83 -7.31 6.32 9.85
CA ARG A 83 -7.34 5.14 8.97
C ARG A 83 -7.18 5.51 7.51
N LYS A 84 -7.89 6.55 7.04
CA LYS A 84 -7.75 7.07 5.67
C LYS A 84 -6.31 7.52 5.39
N MET A 85 -5.72 8.30 6.30
CA MET A 85 -4.34 8.75 6.16
C MET A 85 -3.34 7.59 6.15
N LEU A 86 -3.54 6.62 7.04
CA LEU A 86 -2.70 5.42 7.09
C LEU A 86 -2.71 4.68 5.75
N ILE A 87 -3.89 4.46 5.17
CA ILE A 87 -4.00 3.80 3.86
C ILE A 87 -3.30 4.61 2.77
N LEU A 88 -3.49 5.93 2.74
CA LEU A 88 -2.85 6.80 1.77
C LEU A 88 -1.32 6.81 1.89
N ASP A 89 -0.78 6.58 3.08
CA ASP A 89 0.66 6.42 3.31
C ASP A 89 1.25 5.16 2.64
N HIS A 90 0.40 4.20 2.26
CA HIS A 90 0.80 2.98 1.56
C HIS A 90 0.73 3.09 0.03
N ILE A 91 0.38 4.26 -0.51
CA ILE A 91 0.12 4.46 -1.93
C ILE A 91 1.11 5.46 -2.53
N LEU A 92 1.66 5.10 -3.69
CA LEU A 92 2.49 5.97 -4.53
C LEU A 92 1.82 6.20 -5.88
N ILE A 93 2.07 7.37 -6.45
CA ILE A 93 1.78 7.65 -7.86
C ILE A 93 2.94 7.12 -8.72
N GLY A 94 2.62 6.45 -9.79
CA GLY A 94 3.58 5.81 -10.67
C GLY A 94 3.83 4.34 -10.32
N GLN A 95 4.17 3.56 -11.33
CA GLN A 95 4.47 2.14 -11.17
C GLN A 95 5.92 1.95 -10.73
N LYS A 96 6.14 1.33 -9.59
CA LYS A 96 7.45 1.02 -9.02
C LYS A 96 7.61 -0.50 -8.93
N SER A 97 8.00 -1.10 -10.03
CA SER A 97 8.34 -2.53 -10.03
C SER A 97 9.70 -2.75 -9.36
N SER A 98 9.83 -3.85 -8.63
CA SER A 98 11.14 -4.22 -8.05
C SER A 98 12.22 -4.44 -9.11
N ASN A 99 11.82 -4.76 -10.35
CA ASN A 99 12.72 -4.93 -11.48
C ASN A 99 13.35 -3.60 -11.95
N ASP A 100 12.69 -2.48 -11.71
CA ASP A 100 13.15 -1.14 -12.08
C ASP A 100 14.09 -0.54 -11.03
N LEU A 101 14.03 -1.07 -9.80
CA LEU A 101 14.86 -0.65 -8.69
C LEU A 101 16.22 -1.35 -8.76
N LYS A 102 17.21 -0.65 -9.27
CA LYS A 102 18.61 -1.09 -9.21
C LYS A 102 19.06 -1.04 -7.74
N SER A 103 20.23 -1.59 -7.43
CA SER A 103 20.83 -1.66 -6.08
C SER A 103 20.99 -0.29 -5.35
N LYS A 104 20.41 0.76 -5.88
CA LYS A 104 20.39 2.11 -5.27
C LYS A 104 19.14 2.28 -4.42
N ILE A 105 19.31 2.94 -3.29
CA ILE A 105 18.19 3.44 -2.51
C ILE A 105 17.53 4.57 -3.31
N THR A 106 16.26 4.43 -3.61
CA THR A 106 15.43 5.48 -4.20
C THR A 106 14.52 6.09 -3.14
N GLN A 107 14.40 7.41 -3.18
CA GLN A 107 13.40 8.10 -2.37
C GLN A 107 12.15 8.29 -3.19
N GLU A 108 11.03 7.86 -2.65
CA GLU A 108 9.71 7.98 -3.24
C GLU A 108 8.79 8.74 -2.29
N VAL A 109 7.71 9.28 -2.83
CA VAL A 109 6.77 10.10 -2.06
C VAL A 109 5.39 9.46 -2.11
N THR A 110 4.80 9.25 -0.94
CA THR A 110 3.43 8.75 -0.82
C THR A 110 2.41 9.80 -1.28
N VAL A 111 1.17 9.40 -1.50
CA VAL A 111 0.10 10.37 -1.87
C VAL A 111 -0.20 11.36 -0.74
N THR A 112 0.24 11.11 0.48
CA THR A 112 0.21 12.07 1.60
C THR A 112 1.43 12.97 1.64
N ASN A 113 2.29 12.90 0.61
CA ASN A 113 3.52 13.67 0.48
C ASN A 113 4.55 13.41 1.59
N LYS A 114 4.67 12.15 1.99
CA LYS A 114 5.68 11.68 2.95
C LYS A 114 6.73 10.83 2.23
N SER A 115 7.99 11.02 2.57
CA SER A 115 9.10 10.31 1.93
C SER A 115 9.23 8.89 2.47
N ILE A 116 9.42 7.94 1.57
CA ILE A 116 9.79 6.55 1.88
C ILE A 116 10.97 6.13 1.03
N GLN A 117 11.73 5.17 1.51
CA GLN A 117 12.87 4.59 0.78
C GLN A 117 12.48 3.24 0.20
N LEU A 118 12.82 3.05 -1.08
CA LEU A 118 12.71 1.76 -1.77
C LEU A 118 14.10 1.33 -2.22
N TYR A 119 14.40 0.05 -2.05
CA TYR A 119 15.63 -0.53 -2.60
C TYR A 119 15.48 -2.03 -2.83
N LYS A 120 16.21 -2.55 -3.81
CA LYS A 120 16.27 -3.97 -4.14
C LYS A 120 17.64 -4.51 -3.79
N ARG A 121 17.66 -5.58 -3.01
CA ARG A 121 18.78 -6.49 -2.79
C ARG A 121 18.37 -7.88 -3.29
N GLU A 122 18.43 -8.88 -2.46
CA GLU A 122 17.83 -10.19 -2.75
C GLU A 122 16.30 -10.07 -2.83
N SER A 123 15.70 -9.24 -1.97
CA SER A 123 14.27 -8.90 -1.95
C SER A 123 14.06 -7.40 -2.12
N LEU A 124 12.85 -6.99 -2.46
CA LEU A 124 12.43 -5.60 -2.41
C LEU A 124 12.24 -5.19 -0.94
N TYR A 125 12.73 -4.01 -0.63
CA TYR A 125 12.52 -3.37 0.68
C TYR A 125 11.77 -2.06 0.49
N VAL A 126 10.83 -1.81 1.38
CA VAL A 126 10.21 -0.50 1.59
C VAL A 126 10.51 -0.06 3.01
N LYS A 127 11.20 1.07 3.15
CA LYS A 127 11.80 1.48 4.42
C LYS A 127 12.73 0.37 4.96
N ASP A 128 12.43 -0.18 6.11
CA ASP A 128 13.13 -1.28 6.77
C ASP A 128 12.44 -2.66 6.61
N MET A 129 11.33 -2.70 5.85
CA MET A 129 10.56 -3.93 5.66
C MET A 129 10.95 -4.68 4.40
N VAL A 130 10.94 -6.00 4.52
CA VAL A 130 10.96 -6.90 3.36
C VAL A 130 9.55 -6.99 2.76
N VAL A 131 9.44 -6.84 1.46
CA VAL A 131 8.23 -7.13 0.71
C VAL A 131 8.12 -8.65 0.55
N GLU A 132 7.00 -9.23 1.01
CA GLU A 132 6.79 -10.68 0.95
C GLU A 132 6.42 -11.15 -0.46
N ASN A 133 5.47 -10.46 -1.09
CA ASN A 133 5.05 -10.75 -2.47
C ASN A 133 5.24 -9.50 -3.33
N GLU A 134 6.21 -9.56 -4.24
CA GLU A 134 6.58 -8.46 -5.11
C GLU A 134 5.82 -8.51 -6.43
N ASN A 135 5.52 -7.33 -6.99
CA ASN A 135 5.13 -7.16 -8.40
C ASN A 135 3.84 -7.89 -8.81
N THR A 136 2.86 -8.01 -7.94
CA THR A 136 1.53 -8.46 -8.39
C THR A 136 0.97 -7.40 -9.33
N SER A 137 0.90 -7.74 -10.63
CA SER A 137 0.51 -6.81 -11.69
C SER A 137 -1.00 -6.63 -11.74
N ALA A 138 -1.43 -5.39 -11.89
CA ALA A 138 -2.81 -5.00 -12.14
C ALA A 138 -2.90 -4.13 -13.40
N ASP A 139 -4.11 -3.97 -13.97
CA ASP A 139 -4.32 -3.17 -15.18
C ASP A 139 -4.09 -1.65 -14.96
N ASN A 140 -4.08 -1.20 -13.72
CA ASN A 140 -3.87 0.19 -13.32
C ASN A 140 -2.73 0.38 -12.31
N GLY A 141 -1.85 -0.64 -12.13
CA GLY A 141 -0.70 -0.50 -11.25
C GLY A 141 -0.03 -1.79 -10.82
N VAL A 142 0.67 -1.71 -9.70
CA VAL A 142 1.39 -2.84 -9.09
C VAL A 142 1.11 -2.89 -7.58
N ILE A 143 0.98 -4.09 -7.06
CA ILE A 143 0.79 -4.37 -5.64
C ILE A 143 2.05 -5.06 -5.10
N HIS A 144 2.48 -4.61 -3.93
CA HIS A 144 3.52 -5.22 -3.12
C HIS A 144 2.92 -5.59 -1.77
N GLU A 145 2.86 -6.87 -1.45
CA GLU A 145 2.36 -7.33 -0.17
C GLU A 145 3.45 -7.25 0.89
N ILE A 146 3.12 -6.68 2.04
CA ILE A 146 4.02 -6.50 3.18
C ILE A 146 3.42 -7.11 4.45
N ASN A 147 4.29 -7.57 5.35
CA ASN A 147 3.89 -8.17 6.62
C ASN A 147 3.90 -7.21 7.80
N CYS A 148 3.94 -5.93 7.52
CA CYS A 148 3.97 -4.87 8.52
C CYS A 148 3.13 -3.69 8.06
N VAL A 149 2.38 -3.05 8.96
CA VAL A 149 1.67 -1.81 8.66
C VAL A 149 2.67 -0.66 8.65
N MET A 150 2.68 0.10 7.57
CA MET A 150 3.63 1.18 7.35
C MET A 150 3.16 2.49 7.99
N PHE A 151 3.85 2.91 9.06
CA PHE A 151 3.63 4.20 9.70
C PHE A 151 4.66 5.20 9.16
N VAL A 152 4.26 6.03 8.19
CA VAL A 152 5.17 6.98 7.56
C VAL A 152 5.13 8.30 8.31
N GLN A 153 6.30 8.76 8.72
CA GLN A 153 6.46 10.07 9.34
C GLN A 153 6.75 11.14 8.29
N PRO A 154 6.42 12.42 8.57
CA PRO A 154 6.86 13.52 7.73
C PRO A 154 8.39 13.50 7.57
N SER A 155 8.87 13.79 6.36
CA SER A 155 10.31 13.89 6.10
C SER A 155 10.95 14.99 6.94
N GLN A 156 12.15 14.76 7.45
CA GLN A 156 12.94 15.80 8.09
C GLN A 156 13.33 16.92 7.11
N GLU A 157 13.32 16.63 5.82
CA GLU A 157 13.59 17.57 4.73
C GLU A 157 12.36 18.33 4.27
N ASP A 158 11.15 17.98 4.77
CA ASP A 158 9.92 18.67 4.40
C ASP A 158 9.93 20.11 4.95
N ASP A 159 10.14 21.10 4.08
CA ASP A 159 10.26 22.51 4.41
C ASP A 159 8.93 23.18 4.84
N ARG A 160 7.81 22.50 4.60
CA ARG A 160 6.47 22.93 5.05
C ARG A 160 6.26 22.72 6.55
N LEU A 161 7.12 21.91 7.19
CA LEU A 161 7.07 21.62 8.61
C LEU A 161 8.18 22.37 9.35
N THR A 162 7.82 23.01 10.46
CA THR A 162 8.79 23.59 11.37
C THR A 162 9.63 22.52 12.05
N LYS A 163 10.84 22.86 12.49
CA LYS A 163 11.68 21.91 13.25
C LYS A 163 10.93 21.32 14.45
N LEU A 164 10.18 22.14 15.18
CA LEU A 164 9.37 21.69 16.32
C LEU A 164 8.31 20.66 15.92
N GLN A 165 7.70 20.82 14.74
CA GLN A 165 6.73 19.84 14.21
C GLN A 165 7.42 18.54 13.82
N LYS A 166 8.61 18.62 13.19
CA LYS A 166 9.41 17.44 12.83
C LYS A 166 9.87 16.66 14.06
N ASP A 167 10.30 17.35 15.10
CA ASP A 167 10.78 16.75 16.36
C ASP A 167 9.65 16.09 17.17
N LYS A 168 8.38 16.50 16.95
CA LYS A 168 7.20 15.88 17.57
C LYS A 168 6.81 14.54 16.92
N PHE A 169 7.33 14.22 15.75
CA PHE A 169 7.05 12.98 15.07
C PHE A 169 8.22 12.02 15.25
N PRO A 170 8.17 11.13 16.23
CA PRO A 170 9.24 10.15 16.43
C PRO A 170 9.39 9.30 15.18
N ILE A 171 10.62 8.90 14.88
CA ILE A 171 10.90 7.92 13.84
C ILE A 171 10.29 6.61 14.32
N THR A 172 9.16 6.23 13.77
CA THR A 172 8.56 4.93 14.06
C THR A 172 9.05 3.95 13.02
N SER A 173 9.52 2.79 13.47
CA SER A 173 9.66 1.63 12.59
C SER A 173 8.29 1.19 12.08
N CYS A 174 8.26 0.41 11.04
CA CYS A 174 7.02 -0.14 10.51
C CYS A 174 6.25 -0.97 11.53
N CYS A 175 6.97 -1.68 12.38
CA CYS A 175 6.40 -2.50 13.44
C CYS A 175 6.72 -1.83 14.76
N MET A 176 5.76 -1.13 15.33
CA MET A 176 5.89 -0.58 16.68
C MET A 176 5.96 -1.72 17.70
N GLN A 177 7.10 -1.87 18.37
CA GLN A 177 7.34 -2.99 19.27
C GLN A 177 7.43 -2.58 20.73
N THR A 178 7.65 -1.30 21.03
CA THR A 178 7.82 -0.82 22.39
C THR A 178 6.70 0.11 22.83
N ASP A 179 6.41 0.13 24.14
CA ASP A 179 5.42 1.05 24.71
C ASP A 179 5.76 2.53 24.44
N ASN A 180 7.05 2.87 24.38
CA ASN A 180 7.48 4.22 24.06
C ASN A 180 7.12 4.62 22.63
N GLU A 181 7.33 3.73 21.66
CA GLU A 181 6.94 3.97 20.26
C GLU A 181 5.43 4.11 20.12
N ILE A 182 4.68 3.22 20.80
CA ILE A 182 3.21 3.25 20.80
C ILE A 182 2.70 4.56 21.39
N ASN A 183 3.18 4.95 22.57
CA ASN A 183 2.73 6.17 23.24
C ASN A 183 3.13 7.42 22.46
N SER A 184 4.30 7.43 21.84
CA SER A 184 4.75 8.51 20.98
C SER A 184 3.87 8.65 19.74
N TRP A 185 3.54 7.53 19.10
CA TRP A 185 2.64 7.54 17.95
C TRP A 185 1.23 8.00 18.33
N LEU A 186 0.64 7.47 19.40
CA LEU A 186 -0.67 7.89 19.89
C LEU A 186 -0.71 9.38 20.22
N SER A 187 0.33 9.90 20.87
CA SER A 187 0.44 11.34 21.17
C SER A 187 0.54 12.18 19.88
N SER A 188 1.25 11.70 18.86
CA SER A 188 1.37 12.39 17.58
C SER A 188 0.06 12.42 16.81
N VAL A 189 -0.74 11.36 16.90
CA VAL A 189 -2.08 11.29 16.29
C VAL A 189 -3.01 12.29 16.94
N ASN A 190 -3.09 12.30 18.27
CA ASN A 190 -3.96 13.20 19.01
C ASN A 190 -3.60 14.69 18.83
N SER A 191 -2.38 15.00 18.40
CA SER A 191 -1.95 16.38 18.14
C SER A 191 -2.21 16.87 16.69
N ARG A 192 -2.70 15.99 15.82
CA ARG A 192 -3.00 16.31 14.40
C ARG A 192 -4.42 16.79 14.18
N PHE A 193 -5.27 16.59 15.15
CA PHE A 193 -6.67 16.99 15.20
C PHE A 193 -6.90 17.89 16.42
#